data_a1b680eca53fe82617e6d055fdfa9ab1
#
_entry.id   a1b680eca53fe82617e6d055fdfa9ab1
#
_cell.length_a   1.000
_cell.length_b   1.000
_cell.length_c   1.000
_cell.angle_alpha   90.00
_cell.angle_beta   90.00
_cell.angle_gamma   90.00
#
_symmetry.space_group_name_H-M   'P 1'
#
loop_
_entity.id
_entity.type
_entity.pdbx_description
1 polymer ?
#
loop_
_entity_poly.entity_id
_entity_poly.type
_entity_poly.pdbx_seq_one_letter_code
_entity_poly.pdbx_strand_id
1 'polypeptide(L)'
;IFSEYDIYSSNAVRTIQTAKFFSGKEPVVMDSLSDCNNDLYKTLESIARESHKRNIVIMTHNHCLSFLARDRLGKKFKPAYLDALIMHYDGTRLILDGKYNKEA
;
A
#
# COMPACT_ATOMS: atom_id res chain seq x y z
N ILE A 1 -1.94 16.37 -6.93
CA ILE A 1 -1.62 15.18 -7.69
C ILE A 1 -2.66 14.11 -7.46
N PHE A 2 -2.86 13.69 -6.23
CA PHE A 2 -3.89 12.72 -5.90
C PHE A 2 -5.11 13.45 -5.36
N SER A 3 -5.82 14.16 -6.26
CA SER A 3 -7.03 14.86 -5.85
C SER A 3 -8.18 13.89 -5.56
N GLU A 4 -8.17 12.74 -6.23
CA GLU A 4 -9.17 11.70 -6.00
C GLU A 4 -8.50 10.35 -5.85
N TYR A 5 -8.74 9.70 -4.72
CA TYR A 5 -8.22 8.38 -4.45
C TYR A 5 -9.02 7.72 -3.33
N ASP A 6 -9.01 6.40 -3.34
CA ASP A 6 -9.52 5.61 -2.23
C ASP A 6 -8.35 5.35 -1.29
N ILE A 7 -8.63 5.33 0.02
CA ILE A 7 -7.59 5.05 1.00
C ILE A 7 -7.99 3.86 1.86
N TYR A 8 -7.07 2.94 1.99
CA TYR A 8 -7.22 1.70 2.74
C TYR A 8 -6.18 1.64 3.83
N SER A 9 -6.47 0.96 4.92
CA SER A 9 -5.55 0.84 6.04
C SER A 9 -5.64 -0.55 6.67
N SER A 10 -4.54 -1.03 7.22
CA SER A 10 -4.58 -2.18 8.12
C SER A 10 -5.37 -1.79 9.38
N ASN A 11 -5.71 -2.80 10.19
CA ASN A 11 -6.56 -2.59 11.37
C ASN A 11 -5.81 -2.05 12.59
N ALA A 12 -4.53 -1.78 12.50
CA ALA A 12 -3.78 -1.21 13.62
C ALA A 12 -4.17 0.25 13.83
N VAL A 13 -4.30 0.65 15.08
CA VAL A 13 -4.68 2.03 15.42
C VAL A 13 -3.71 3.02 14.78
N ARG A 14 -2.42 2.72 14.82
CA ARG A 14 -1.39 3.59 14.28
C ARG A 14 -1.55 3.83 12.77
N THR A 15 -1.83 2.78 12.00
CA THR A 15 -2.01 2.93 10.56
C THR A 15 -3.30 3.65 10.22
N ILE A 16 -4.37 3.40 10.97
CA ILE A 16 -5.64 4.10 10.79
C ILE A 16 -5.47 5.60 11.05
N GLN A 17 -4.78 5.97 12.12
CA GLN A 17 -4.52 7.37 12.45
C GLN A 17 -3.69 8.05 11.37
N THR A 18 -2.65 7.37 10.88
CA THR A 18 -1.81 7.89 9.82
C THR A 18 -2.63 8.11 8.54
N ALA A 19 -3.49 7.15 8.19
CA ALA A 19 -4.33 7.27 7.02
C ALA A 19 -5.29 8.46 7.13
N LYS A 20 -5.90 8.66 8.30
CA LYS A 20 -6.77 9.80 8.54
C LYS A 20 -6.01 11.12 8.44
N PHE A 21 -4.84 11.17 9.04
CA PHE A 21 -4.02 12.37 9.01
C PHE A 21 -3.61 12.72 7.58
N PHE A 22 -3.20 11.71 6.82
CA PHE A 22 -2.74 11.90 5.44
C PHE A 22 -3.87 12.37 4.53
N SER A 23 -5.03 11.75 4.63
CA SER A 23 -6.12 11.95 3.67
C SER A 23 -7.20 12.92 4.13
N GLY A 24 -7.31 13.14 5.43
CA GLY A 24 -8.41 13.91 5.99
C GLY A 24 -9.76 13.20 5.95
N LYS A 25 -9.75 11.89 5.68
CA LYS A 25 -10.99 11.10 5.63
C LYS A 25 -10.80 9.72 6.23
N GLU A 26 -11.91 9.02 6.48
CA GLU A 26 -11.88 7.68 7.04
C GLU A 26 -11.39 6.68 6.01
N PRO A 27 -10.38 5.87 6.34
CA PRO A 27 -9.95 4.81 5.42
C PRO A 27 -10.88 3.60 5.48
N VAL A 28 -10.85 2.79 4.44
CA VAL A 28 -11.43 1.46 4.47
C VAL A 28 -10.46 0.57 5.23
N VAL A 29 -10.90 0.00 6.35
CA VAL A 29 -10.03 -0.82 7.20
C VAL A 29 -10.16 -2.27 6.81
N MET A 30 -9.03 -2.94 6.58
CA MET A 30 -8.99 -4.35 6.20
C MET A 30 -7.97 -5.09 7.05
N ASP A 31 -8.42 -6.15 7.71
CA ASP A 31 -7.55 -6.97 8.57
C ASP A 31 -6.43 -7.63 7.75
N SER A 32 -6.72 -8.01 6.52
CA SER A 32 -5.75 -8.67 5.65
C SER A 32 -4.55 -7.79 5.30
N LEU A 33 -4.66 -6.47 5.46
CA LEU A 33 -3.54 -5.57 5.24
C LEU A 33 -2.51 -5.59 6.38
N SER A 34 -2.80 -6.31 7.45
CA SER A 34 -1.84 -6.56 8.53
C SER A 34 -0.98 -7.79 8.31
N ASP A 35 -1.34 -8.63 7.34
CA ASP A 35 -0.68 -9.90 7.08
C ASP A 35 0.42 -9.72 6.03
N CYS A 36 1.67 -9.78 6.49
CA CYS A 36 2.82 -9.59 5.61
C CYS A 36 3.35 -10.94 5.12
N ASN A 37 2.54 -11.60 4.30
CA ASN A 37 2.85 -12.92 3.76
C ASN A 37 2.50 -12.98 2.27
N ASN A 38 2.57 -14.16 1.69
CA ASN A 38 2.33 -14.36 0.26
C ASN A 38 0.94 -13.91 -0.19
N ASP A 39 -0.05 -13.91 0.70
CA ASP A 39 -1.42 -13.51 0.35
C ASP A 39 -1.60 -12.00 0.28
N LEU A 40 -0.64 -11.23 0.81
CA LEU A 40 -0.73 -9.77 0.77
C LEU A 40 -0.84 -9.26 -0.66
N TYR A 41 -0.04 -9.80 -1.56
CA TYR A 41 -0.07 -9.36 -2.96
C TYR A 41 -1.45 -9.61 -3.59
N LYS A 42 -2.07 -10.76 -3.28
CA LYS A 42 -3.41 -11.07 -3.77
C LYS A 42 -4.45 -10.09 -3.23
N THR A 43 -4.31 -9.72 -1.96
CA THR A 43 -5.19 -8.73 -1.34
C THR A 43 -5.08 -7.40 -2.06
N LEU A 44 -3.85 -6.95 -2.36
CA LEU A 44 -3.63 -5.70 -3.08
C LEU A 44 -4.22 -5.76 -4.49
N GLU A 45 -4.09 -6.88 -5.18
CA GLU A 45 -4.69 -7.04 -6.50
C GLU A 45 -6.21 -6.96 -6.44
N SER A 46 -6.84 -7.56 -5.44
CA SER A 46 -8.29 -7.49 -5.26
C SER A 46 -8.74 -6.05 -5.05
N ILE A 47 -8.01 -5.30 -4.22
CA ILE A 47 -8.32 -3.89 -3.99
C ILE A 47 -8.25 -3.11 -5.30
N ALA A 48 -7.19 -3.31 -6.07
CA ALA A 48 -7.00 -2.62 -7.33
C ALA A 48 -8.10 -2.95 -8.34
N ARG A 49 -8.50 -4.23 -8.38
CA ARG A 49 -9.55 -4.67 -9.30
C ARG A 49 -10.91 -4.08 -8.97
N GLU A 50 -11.21 -3.95 -7.68
CA GLU A 50 -12.53 -3.53 -7.23
C GLU A 50 -12.67 -2.02 -7.06
N SER A 51 -11.56 -1.29 -7.05
CA SER A 51 -11.61 0.15 -6.86
C SER A 51 -12.15 0.84 -8.10
N HIS A 52 -13.03 1.81 -7.87
CA HIS A 52 -13.57 2.66 -8.93
C HIS A 52 -12.74 3.93 -9.13
N LYS A 53 -11.76 4.15 -8.28
CA LYS A 53 -10.87 5.30 -8.39
C LYS A 53 -9.59 4.89 -9.11
N ARG A 54 -9.04 5.84 -9.86
CA ARG A 54 -7.79 5.60 -10.59
C ARG A 54 -6.61 5.43 -9.66
N ASN A 55 -6.61 6.12 -8.54
CA ASN A 55 -5.53 6.11 -7.57
C ASN A 55 -5.99 5.47 -6.27
N ILE A 56 -5.11 4.70 -5.66
CA ILE A 56 -5.37 4.01 -4.40
C ILE A 56 -4.18 4.24 -3.50
N VAL A 57 -4.44 4.59 -2.24
CA VAL A 57 -3.41 4.70 -1.21
C VAL A 57 -3.67 3.63 -0.17
N ILE A 58 -2.63 2.89 0.19
CA ILE A 58 -2.75 1.80 1.17
C ILE A 58 -1.72 2.04 2.27
N MET A 59 -2.21 2.17 3.50
CA MET A 59 -1.37 2.32 4.68
C MET A 59 -1.24 0.96 5.36
N THR A 60 -0.01 0.49 5.47
CA THR A 60 0.28 -0.78 6.10
C THR A 60 1.59 -0.66 6.91
N HIS A 61 2.25 -1.77 7.16
CA HIS A 61 3.40 -1.80 8.06
C HIS A 61 4.71 -1.87 7.30
N ASN A 62 5.79 -1.36 7.92
CA ASN A 62 7.10 -1.31 7.28
C ASN A 62 7.57 -2.68 6.80
N HIS A 63 7.39 -3.72 7.60
CA HIS A 63 7.86 -5.03 7.17
C HIS A 63 7.02 -5.64 6.06
N CYS A 64 5.78 -5.18 5.88
CA CYS A 64 4.97 -5.56 4.72
C CYS A 64 5.56 -4.95 3.44
N LEU A 65 5.97 -3.69 3.50
CA LEU A 65 6.63 -3.04 2.38
C LEU A 65 7.95 -3.72 2.06
N SER A 66 8.72 -4.08 3.10
CA SER A 66 9.99 -4.80 2.92
C SER A 66 9.76 -6.16 2.25
N PHE A 67 8.72 -6.88 2.68
CA PHE A 67 8.37 -8.18 2.11
C PHE A 67 8.02 -8.05 0.63
N LEU A 68 7.18 -7.09 0.29
CA LEU A 68 6.77 -6.88 -1.11
C LEU A 68 7.95 -6.51 -2.00
N ALA A 69 8.83 -5.65 -1.53
CA ALA A 69 10.00 -5.25 -2.29
C ALA A 69 10.92 -6.44 -2.55
N ARG A 70 11.15 -7.27 -1.54
CA ARG A 70 12.00 -8.45 -1.67
C ARG A 70 11.36 -9.46 -2.63
N ASP A 71 10.07 -9.70 -2.46
CA ASP A 71 9.37 -10.71 -3.24
C ASP A 71 9.22 -10.33 -4.72
N ARG A 72 8.97 -9.05 -5.00
CA ARG A 72 8.65 -8.60 -6.35
C ARG A 72 9.78 -7.92 -7.07
N LEU A 73 10.67 -7.23 -6.34
CA LEU A 73 11.82 -6.56 -6.95
C LEU A 73 13.14 -7.27 -6.69
N GLY A 74 13.16 -8.25 -5.78
CA GLY A 74 14.37 -8.94 -5.39
C GLY A 74 15.37 -8.05 -4.69
N LYS A 75 14.92 -6.95 -4.08
CA LYS A 75 15.80 -5.97 -3.45
C LYS A 75 15.44 -5.78 -1.99
N LYS A 76 16.46 -5.49 -1.17
CA LYS A 76 16.23 -5.09 0.21
C LYS A 76 15.67 -3.68 0.23
N PHE A 77 14.67 -3.48 1.07
CA PHE A 77 14.07 -2.16 1.28
C PHE A 77 13.74 -2.03 2.76
N LYS A 78 14.35 -1.06 3.42
CA LYS A 78 14.04 -0.75 4.81
C LYS A 78 13.32 0.59 4.82
N PRO A 79 11.98 0.56 4.75
CA PRO A 79 11.22 1.80 4.67
C PRO A 79 11.35 2.61 5.95
N ALA A 80 11.56 3.90 5.79
CA ALA A 80 11.48 4.88 6.85
C ALA A 80 10.09 5.49 6.82
N TYR A 81 9.81 6.38 7.74
CA TYR A 81 8.52 7.06 7.80
C TYR A 81 8.25 7.80 6.49
N LEU A 82 7.08 7.57 5.91
CA LEU A 82 6.62 8.15 4.63
C LEU A 82 7.30 7.61 3.38
N ASP A 83 8.11 6.57 3.48
CA ASP A 83 8.57 5.86 2.29
C ASP A 83 7.42 5.02 1.74
N ALA A 84 7.43 4.77 0.45
CA ALA A 84 6.33 4.08 -0.21
C ALA A 84 6.81 3.17 -1.33
N LEU A 85 5.97 2.21 -1.68
CA LEU A 85 6.14 1.43 -2.90
C LEU A 85 5.15 1.95 -3.94
N ILE A 86 5.58 2.00 -5.18
CA ILE A 86 4.76 2.49 -6.28
C ILE A 86 4.41 1.31 -7.18
N MET A 87 3.11 1.16 -7.42
CA MET A 87 2.59 0.04 -8.19
C MET A 87 1.57 0.53 -9.22
N HIS A 88 1.32 -0.29 -10.23
CA HIS A 88 0.20 -0.05 -11.12
C HIS A 88 -0.53 -1.36 -11.42
N TYR A 89 -1.81 -1.25 -11.73
CA TYR A 89 -2.63 -2.38 -12.11
C TYR A 89 -2.88 -2.32 -13.61
N ASP A 90 -2.48 -3.37 -14.33
CA ASP A 90 -2.56 -3.38 -15.80
C ASP A 90 -3.88 -3.93 -16.33
N GLY A 91 -4.85 -4.16 -15.45
CA GLY A 91 -6.12 -4.75 -15.82
C GLY A 91 -6.19 -6.25 -15.52
N THR A 92 -5.06 -6.88 -15.31
CA THR A 92 -4.96 -8.31 -15.01
C THR A 92 -4.23 -8.57 -13.72
N ARG A 93 -3.14 -7.86 -13.47
CA ARG A 93 -2.34 -8.06 -12.27
C ARG A 93 -1.71 -6.76 -11.84
N LEU A 94 -1.26 -6.75 -10.59
CA LEU A 94 -0.59 -5.61 -9.98
C LEU A 94 0.91 -5.75 -10.18
N ILE A 95 1.53 -4.70 -10.68
CA ILE A 95 2.96 -4.69 -10.98
C ILE A 95 3.65 -3.67 -10.06
N LEU A 96 4.71 -4.12 -9.40
CA LEU A 96 5.50 -3.25 -8.54
C LEU A 96 6.54 -2.52 -9.40
N ASP A 97 6.38 -1.20 -9.51
CA ASP A 97 7.24 -0.39 -10.37
C ASP A 97 8.53 0.02 -9.69
N GLY A 98 8.46 0.32 -8.41
CA GLY A 98 9.63 0.77 -7.69
C GLY A 98 9.28 1.27 -6.31
N LYS A 99 10.23 1.97 -5.70
CA LYS A 99 10.04 2.49 -4.35
C LYS A 99 10.30 3.99 -4.35
N TYR A 100 9.54 4.69 -3.52
CA TYR A 100 9.73 6.10 -3.24
C TYR A 100 10.43 6.23 -1.91
N ASN A 101 11.53 6.98 -1.89
CA ASN A 101 12.26 7.27 -0.67
C ASN A 101 12.18 8.76 -0.44
N LYS A 102 11.65 9.15 0.70
CA LYS A 102 11.43 10.53 1.06
C LYS A 102 12.70 11.37 0.99
N GLU A 103 13.85 10.75 1.23
CA GLU A 103 15.13 11.45 1.26
C GLU A 103 15.94 11.36 -0.03
N ALA A 104 15.40 10.68 -1.01
CA ALA A 104 16.07 10.54 -2.29
C ALA A 104 15.98 11.82 -3.13
#